data_7448b7afaa2362c8e48965b099430a68
#
_entry.id   7448b7afaa2362c8e48965b099430a68
#
_cell.length_a   1.000
_cell.length_b   1.000
_cell.length_c   1.000
_cell.angle_alpha   90.00
_cell.angle_beta   90.00
_cell.angle_gamma   90.00
#
_symmetry.space_group_name_H-M   'P 1'
#
loop_
_entity.id
_entity.type
_entity.pdbx_description
1 polymer ?
#
loop_
_entity_poly.entity_id
_entity_poly.type
_entity_poly.pdbx_seq_one_letter_code
_entity_poly.pdbx_strand_id
1 'polypeptide(L)'
;MIDFIEINTLFNIEKGSLQSTKCTEGGYDFITASSEWKTHNEYTHDQEALVVAVSASGSLGRVHYVKGKFISSDLCFILTPKSIEHPVDLSFYYYIFRSIRDDLVKSTATGTSKLAINKTNFGNYKLPYVDITKQRNFKNKLINVAERKERLTESNEIQLNLIQTLRQQILQDATTGKLSEKWRKENPDVDPAEILLGKIKAEKEKLTKEGKIRKQKKLPPK
;
A
#
# COMPACT_ATOMS: atom_id res chain seq x y z
N MET A 1 -30.37 -0.03 -15.16
CA MET A 1 -29.32 -0.57 -16.03
C MET A 1 -28.05 0.22 -15.69
N ILE A 2 -26.89 -0.36 -15.79
CA ILE A 2 -25.60 0.35 -15.68
C ILE A 2 -25.09 0.51 -17.09
N ASP A 3 -24.88 1.74 -17.51
CA ASP A 3 -24.31 2.05 -18.82
C ASP A 3 -22.79 2.25 -18.67
N PHE A 4 -22.07 2.12 -19.78
CA PHE A 4 -20.62 2.37 -19.79
C PHE A 4 -20.33 3.52 -20.73
N ILE A 5 -19.88 4.64 -20.16
CA ILE A 5 -19.67 5.91 -20.87
C ILE A 5 -18.19 6.31 -20.81
N GLU A 6 -17.67 6.84 -21.89
CA GLU A 6 -16.26 7.29 -21.98
C GLU A 6 -15.97 8.45 -21.03
N ILE A 7 -14.76 8.47 -20.46
CA ILE A 7 -14.32 9.55 -19.56
C ILE A 7 -14.45 10.91 -20.23
N ASN A 8 -14.08 11.03 -21.51
CA ASN A 8 -14.15 12.28 -22.27
C ASN A 8 -15.58 12.80 -22.52
N THR A 9 -16.60 11.94 -22.37
CA THR A 9 -18.01 12.32 -22.41
C THR A 9 -18.47 12.86 -21.06
N LEU A 10 -18.01 12.26 -19.96
CA LEU A 10 -18.39 12.64 -18.60
C LEU A 10 -17.61 13.84 -18.08
N PHE A 11 -16.34 13.97 -18.46
CA PHE A 11 -15.40 14.94 -17.89
C PHE A 11 -14.67 15.77 -18.95
N ASN A 12 -14.40 17.02 -18.63
CA ASN A 12 -13.34 17.79 -19.27
C ASN A 12 -12.01 17.28 -18.69
N ILE A 13 -11.03 17.03 -19.57
CA ILE A 13 -9.71 16.51 -19.20
C ILE A 13 -8.67 17.60 -19.48
N GLU A 14 -8.15 18.22 -18.43
CA GLU A 14 -7.09 19.21 -18.51
C GLU A 14 -5.77 18.61 -17.96
N LYS A 15 -4.63 19.03 -18.48
CA LYS A 15 -3.33 18.65 -17.93
C LYS A 15 -2.89 19.69 -16.92
N GLY A 16 -2.42 19.27 -15.75
CA GLY A 16 -1.81 20.16 -14.78
C GLY A 16 -0.59 20.90 -15.36
N SER A 17 -0.23 22.02 -14.80
CA SER A 17 0.75 22.96 -15.39
C SER A 17 2.04 23.11 -14.60
N LEU A 18 2.05 22.81 -13.28
CA LEU A 18 3.19 23.12 -12.42
C LEU A 18 4.17 21.95 -12.32
N GLN A 19 5.42 22.20 -12.66
CA GLN A 19 6.51 21.23 -12.38
C GLN A 19 6.85 21.26 -10.88
N SER A 20 7.01 20.09 -10.27
CA SER A 20 7.31 19.97 -8.83
C SER A 20 8.60 20.69 -8.39
N THR A 21 9.55 20.90 -9.32
CA THR A 21 10.80 21.66 -9.10
C THR A 21 10.59 23.17 -9.03
N LYS A 22 9.47 23.66 -9.55
CA LYS A 22 9.10 25.08 -9.56
C LYS A 22 8.11 25.45 -8.44
N CYS A 23 7.89 24.52 -7.50
CA CYS A 23 7.01 24.73 -6.37
C CYS A 23 7.62 25.76 -5.42
N THR A 24 6.84 26.79 -5.10
CA THR A 24 7.15 27.83 -4.09
C THR A 24 6.15 27.69 -2.97
N GLU A 25 6.58 27.49 -1.75
CA GLU A 25 5.70 27.33 -0.59
C GLU A 25 4.73 28.50 -0.44
N GLY A 26 3.46 28.22 -0.14
CA GLY A 26 2.40 29.21 -0.07
C GLY A 26 1.12 28.70 0.58
N GLY A 27 0.01 29.40 0.36
CA GLY A 27 -1.27 29.16 1.03
C GLY A 27 -2.28 28.31 0.24
N TYR A 28 -1.94 27.81 -0.95
CA TYR A 28 -2.87 27.03 -1.80
C TYR A 28 -2.39 25.62 -2.00
N ASP A 29 -3.32 24.69 -2.18
CA ASP A 29 -2.99 23.27 -2.38
C ASP A 29 -2.28 23.05 -3.72
N PHE A 30 -1.12 22.42 -3.67
CA PHE A 30 -0.43 21.89 -4.84
C PHE A 30 -0.60 20.38 -4.92
N ILE A 31 -1.44 19.95 -5.85
CA ILE A 31 -1.80 18.56 -6.03
C ILE A 31 -0.74 17.87 -6.88
N THR A 32 0.00 16.97 -6.27
CA THR A 32 1.06 16.18 -6.92
C THR A 32 0.56 14.79 -7.29
N ALA A 33 1.40 14.03 -7.99
CA ALA A 33 1.12 12.62 -8.26
C ALA A 33 1.31 11.71 -7.01
N SER A 34 1.95 12.21 -5.94
CA SER A 34 2.16 11.46 -4.69
C SER A 34 0.89 11.38 -3.83
N SER A 35 0.94 10.63 -2.73
CA SER A 35 -0.15 10.59 -1.74
C SER A 35 -0.29 11.89 -0.96
N GLU A 36 0.81 12.60 -0.78
CA GLU A 36 0.88 13.84 -0.02
C GLU A 36 0.84 15.04 -0.97
N TRP A 37 0.04 16.02 -0.60
CA TRP A 37 -0.02 17.30 -1.27
C TRP A 37 1.08 18.22 -0.73
N LYS A 38 1.44 19.19 -1.56
CA LYS A 38 2.29 20.31 -1.16
C LYS A 38 1.47 21.60 -1.13
N THR A 39 2.13 22.69 -0.84
CA THR A 39 1.53 24.02 -0.96
C THR A 39 2.23 24.84 -2.05
N HIS A 40 1.53 25.84 -2.60
CA HIS A 40 2.07 26.79 -3.57
C HIS A 40 1.53 28.20 -3.30
N ASN A 41 2.24 29.22 -3.78
CA ASN A 41 1.87 30.62 -3.59
C ASN A 41 0.81 31.12 -4.59
N GLU A 42 0.54 30.35 -5.64
CA GLU A 42 -0.47 30.65 -6.66
C GLU A 42 -1.42 29.47 -6.86
N TYR A 43 -2.60 29.75 -7.39
CA TYR A 43 -3.57 28.74 -7.80
C TYR A 43 -4.04 29.01 -9.23
N THR A 44 -4.45 27.95 -9.93
CA THR A 44 -5.01 28.03 -11.29
C THR A 44 -6.48 27.67 -11.33
N HIS A 45 -7.00 27.00 -10.31
CA HIS A 45 -8.37 26.51 -10.23
C HIS A 45 -8.99 26.88 -8.87
N ASP A 46 -10.28 27.23 -8.89
CA ASP A 46 -11.11 27.42 -7.69
C ASP A 46 -12.44 26.68 -7.91
N GLN A 47 -12.43 25.38 -7.72
CA GLN A 47 -13.56 24.50 -8.02
C GLN A 47 -13.39 23.10 -7.39
N GLU A 48 -14.42 22.27 -7.51
CA GLU A 48 -14.30 20.84 -7.21
C GLU A 48 -13.77 20.11 -8.46
N ALA A 49 -12.81 19.20 -8.26
CA ALA A 49 -12.21 18.39 -9.34
C ALA A 49 -11.70 17.04 -8.83
N LEU A 50 -11.53 16.09 -9.76
CA LEU A 50 -10.68 14.94 -9.53
C LEU A 50 -9.33 15.18 -10.21
N VAL A 51 -8.24 14.86 -9.52
CA VAL A 51 -6.89 14.97 -10.07
C VAL A 51 -6.28 13.57 -10.12
N VAL A 52 -5.93 13.11 -11.33
CA VAL A 52 -5.45 11.74 -11.59
C VAL A 52 -3.99 11.78 -11.99
N ALA A 53 -3.15 11.05 -11.28
CA ALA A 53 -1.72 10.91 -11.59
C ALA A 53 -1.51 10.07 -12.86
N VAL A 54 -0.80 10.63 -13.86
CA VAL A 54 -0.67 10.01 -15.18
C VAL A 54 0.78 9.73 -15.61
N SER A 55 1.77 10.21 -14.87
CA SER A 55 3.18 10.10 -15.30
C SER A 55 4.16 9.95 -14.13
N ALA A 56 3.82 9.29 -13.04
CA ALA A 56 4.72 9.07 -11.92
C ALA A 56 4.79 7.58 -11.56
N SER A 57 5.98 7.00 -11.55
CA SER A 57 6.21 5.60 -11.16
C SER A 57 5.63 5.32 -9.76
N GLY A 58 4.88 4.23 -9.61
CA GLY A 58 4.19 3.86 -8.37
C GLY A 58 2.93 4.67 -8.03
N SER A 59 2.72 5.81 -8.72
CA SER A 59 1.56 6.67 -8.49
C SER A 59 0.52 6.64 -9.61
N LEU A 60 0.82 6.01 -10.75
CA LEU A 60 -0.09 5.94 -11.89
C LEU A 60 -1.51 5.55 -11.48
N GLY A 61 -2.49 6.28 -12.01
CA GLY A 61 -3.91 6.06 -11.73
C GLY A 61 -4.35 6.46 -10.31
N ARG A 62 -3.46 7.02 -9.45
CA ARG A 62 -3.88 7.59 -8.17
C ARG A 62 -4.79 8.78 -8.43
N VAL A 63 -5.90 8.83 -7.71
CA VAL A 63 -6.88 9.92 -7.82
C VAL A 63 -6.93 10.70 -6.50
N HIS A 64 -7.04 12.00 -6.61
CA HIS A 64 -7.33 12.93 -5.51
C HIS A 64 -8.66 13.63 -5.78
N TYR A 65 -9.47 13.82 -4.75
CA TYR A 65 -10.64 14.69 -4.77
C TYR A 65 -10.25 16.02 -4.15
N VAL A 66 -10.41 17.09 -4.89
CA VAL A 66 -9.97 18.44 -4.53
C VAL A 66 -11.16 19.38 -4.55
N LYS A 67 -11.16 20.33 -3.61
CA LYS A 67 -12.21 21.36 -3.49
C LYS A 67 -11.60 22.69 -3.11
N GLY A 68 -11.96 23.75 -3.84
CA GLY A 68 -11.50 25.12 -3.61
C GLY A 68 -10.30 25.46 -4.48
N LYS A 69 -9.38 26.28 -3.93
CA LYS A 69 -8.25 26.85 -4.66
C LYS A 69 -7.07 25.89 -4.70
N PHE A 70 -6.66 25.49 -5.89
CA PHE A 70 -5.52 24.56 -6.06
C PHE A 70 -4.77 24.82 -7.37
N ILE A 71 -3.57 24.27 -7.45
CA ILE A 71 -2.79 24.08 -8.67
C ILE A 71 -2.39 22.62 -8.77
N SER A 72 -2.26 22.09 -9.99
CA SER A 72 -1.92 20.67 -10.19
C SER A 72 -0.61 20.49 -10.94
N SER A 73 0.10 19.42 -10.58
CA SER A 73 1.33 19.00 -11.25
C SER A 73 1.08 18.66 -12.73
N ASP A 74 2.06 18.97 -13.58
CA ASP A 74 2.14 18.55 -14.98
C ASP A 74 2.16 17.02 -15.17
N LEU A 75 2.31 16.25 -14.08
CA LEU A 75 2.20 14.79 -14.04
C LEU A 75 0.78 14.28 -13.77
N CYS A 76 -0.22 15.18 -13.77
CA CYS A 76 -1.61 14.85 -13.44
C CYS A 76 -2.57 15.35 -14.53
N PHE A 77 -3.73 14.68 -14.64
CA PHE A 77 -4.92 15.22 -15.32
C PHE A 77 -5.91 15.73 -14.28
N ILE A 78 -6.54 16.86 -14.59
CA ILE A 78 -7.62 17.46 -13.83
C ILE A 78 -8.91 17.13 -14.56
N LEU A 79 -9.88 16.56 -13.85
CA LEU A 79 -11.18 16.16 -14.37
C LEU A 79 -12.26 17.01 -13.72
N THR A 80 -13.03 17.70 -14.54
CA THR A 80 -14.21 18.46 -14.13
C THR A 80 -15.45 17.99 -14.86
N PRO A 81 -16.65 18.06 -14.27
CA PRO A 81 -17.90 17.66 -14.95
C PRO A 81 -18.05 18.37 -16.29
N LYS A 82 -18.45 17.62 -17.34
CA LYS A 82 -18.57 18.17 -18.70
C LYS A 82 -20.01 18.29 -19.16
N SER A 83 -20.82 17.30 -18.86
CA SER A 83 -22.13 17.14 -19.50
C SER A 83 -23.28 17.41 -18.55
N ILE A 84 -24.28 18.17 -19.02
CA ILE A 84 -25.58 18.32 -18.35
C ILE A 84 -26.43 17.05 -18.54
N GLU A 85 -26.29 16.37 -19.68
CA GLU A 85 -27.00 15.14 -20.00
C GLU A 85 -26.55 13.96 -19.12
N HIS A 86 -25.28 13.95 -18.72
CA HIS A 86 -24.68 12.94 -17.87
C HIS A 86 -24.09 13.58 -16.61
N PRO A 87 -24.93 14.05 -15.67
CA PRO A 87 -24.44 14.69 -14.47
C PRO A 87 -23.64 13.70 -13.60
N VAL A 88 -22.51 14.16 -13.07
CA VAL A 88 -21.57 13.35 -12.28
C VAL A 88 -21.42 13.89 -10.86
N ASP A 89 -21.43 12.99 -9.88
CA ASP A 89 -21.00 13.27 -8.51
C ASP A 89 -19.51 12.95 -8.41
N LEU A 90 -18.67 13.98 -8.26
CA LEU A 90 -17.21 13.82 -8.23
C LEU A 90 -16.77 12.91 -7.08
N SER A 91 -17.43 12.97 -5.94
CA SER A 91 -17.08 12.10 -4.82
C SER A 91 -17.45 10.64 -5.05
N PHE A 92 -18.52 10.34 -5.80
CA PHE A 92 -18.82 8.99 -6.27
C PHE A 92 -17.74 8.49 -7.21
N TYR A 93 -17.36 9.28 -8.23
CA TYR A 93 -16.31 8.89 -9.17
C TYR A 93 -14.91 8.82 -8.55
N TYR A 94 -14.64 9.55 -7.48
CA TYR A 94 -13.42 9.36 -6.69
C TYR A 94 -13.27 7.91 -6.23
N TYR A 95 -14.32 7.29 -5.70
CA TYR A 95 -14.29 5.89 -5.27
C TYR A 95 -14.25 4.93 -6.45
N ILE A 96 -14.95 5.23 -7.55
CA ILE A 96 -14.88 4.43 -8.77
C ILE A 96 -13.44 4.39 -9.30
N PHE A 97 -12.79 5.52 -9.50
CA PHE A 97 -11.41 5.57 -9.97
C PHE A 97 -10.44 4.83 -9.04
N ARG A 98 -10.62 4.92 -7.73
CA ARG A 98 -9.82 4.14 -6.77
C ARG A 98 -10.02 2.64 -6.94
N SER A 99 -11.24 2.18 -7.19
CA SER A 99 -11.56 0.76 -7.32
C SER A 99 -11.04 0.14 -8.61
N ILE A 100 -11.01 0.90 -9.71
CA ILE A 100 -10.59 0.42 -11.04
C ILE A 100 -9.14 0.80 -11.40
N ARG A 101 -8.38 1.35 -10.45
CA ARG A 101 -7.05 1.92 -10.69
C ARG A 101 -6.14 1.00 -11.52
N ASP A 102 -6.03 -0.25 -11.13
CA ASP A 102 -5.11 -1.20 -11.76
C ASP A 102 -5.55 -1.53 -13.20
N ASP A 103 -6.84 -1.71 -13.41
CA ASP A 103 -7.40 -1.95 -14.75
C ASP A 103 -7.27 -0.71 -15.65
N LEU A 104 -7.56 0.47 -15.12
CA LEU A 104 -7.38 1.75 -15.81
C LEU A 104 -5.92 1.92 -16.28
N VAL A 105 -4.95 1.72 -15.39
CA VAL A 105 -3.53 1.83 -15.72
C VAL A 105 -3.13 0.81 -16.77
N LYS A 106 -3.54 -0.45 -16.60
CA LYS A 106 -3.24 -1.52 -17.56
C LYS A 106 -3.78 -1.23 -18.95
N SER A 107 -4.97 -0.63 -19.04
CA SER A 107 -5.66 -0.37 -20.32
C SER A 107 -5.21 0.93 -21.00
N THR A 108 -4.70 1.92 -20.23
CA THR A 108 -4.45 3.26 -20.76
C THR A 108 -2.98 3.68 -20.75
N ALA A 109 -2.13 3.02 -19.97
CA ALA A 109 -0.72 3.36 -19.92
C ALA A 109 0.04 2.83 -21.13
N THR A 110 1.00 3.63 -21.58
CA THR A 110 1.92 3.31 -22.68
C THR A 110 3.36 3.57 -22.28
N GLY A 111 4.32 2.96 -22.97
CA GLY A 111 5.75 3.09 -22.73
C GLY A 111 6.37 1.80 -22.15
N THR A 112 7.65 1.60 -22.40
CA THR A 112 8.41 0.42 -21.95
C THR A 112 9.26 0.71 -20.71
N SER A 113 9.99 1.83 -20.70
CA SER A 113 10.88 2.22 -19.60
C SER A 113 10.20 3.16 -18.59
N LYS A 114 9.33 4.04 -19.07
CA LYS A 114 8.51 4.94 -18.26
C LYS A 114 7.07 4.82 -18.69
N LEU A 115 6.27 4.15 -17.89
CA LEU A 115 4.85 4.07 -18.11
C LEU A 115 4.20 5.43 -17.85
N ALA A 116 3.36 5.87 -18.78
CA ALA A 116 2.52 7.05 -18.65
C ALA A 116 1.14 6.78 -19.22
N ILE A 117 0.11 7.29 -18.59
CA ILE A 117 -1.26 7.21 -19.07
C ILE A 117 -1.41 8.15 -20.27
N ASN A 118 -1.75 7.62 -21.43
CA ASN A 118 -2.00 8.38 -22.64
C ASN A 118 -3.36 9.08 -22.55
N LYS A 119 -3.43 10.38 -22.88
CA LYS A 119 -4.65 11.19 -22.79
C LYS A 119 -5.80 10.65 -23.62
N THR A 120 -5.52 10.20 -24.83
CA THR A 120 -6.54 9.64 -25.75
C THR A 120 -7.09 8.32 -25.19
N ASN A 121 -6.21 7.39 -24.82
CA ASN A 121 -6.63 6.11 -24.25
C ASN A 121 -7.42 6.32 -22.93
N PHE A 122 -6.96 7.26 -22.09
CA PHE A 122 -7.66 7.62 -20.86
C PHE A 122 -9.05 8.18 -21.16
N GLY A 123 -9.17 9.11 -22.11
CA GLY A 123 -10.45 9.71 -22.49
C GLY A 123 -11.45 8.69 -23.05
N ASN A 124 -10.98 7.69 -23.78
CA ASN A 124 -11.80 6.63 -24.39
C ASN A 124 -12.11 5.48 -23.42
N TYR A 125 -11.48 5.45 -22.23
CA TYR A 125 -11.78 4.44 -21.23
C TYR A 125 -13.21 4.61 -20.72
N LYS A 126 -13.95 3.50 -20.63
CA LYS A 126 -15.38 3.53 -20.26
C LYS A 126 -15.56 3.31 -18.77
N LEU A 127 -16.26 4.24 -18.14
CA LEU A 127 -16.65 4.17 -16.73
C LEU A 127 -18.10 3.71 -16.59
N PRO A 128 -18.45 2.99 -15.50
CA PRO A 128 -19.84 2.70 -15.19
C PRO A 128 -20.58 4.01 -14.87
N TYR A 129 -21.73 4.18 -15.52
CA TYR A 129 -22.60 5.33 -15.32
C TYR A 129 -23.96 4.88 -14.81
N VAL A 130 -24.47 5.60 -13.83
CA VAL A 130 -25.84 5.54 -13.34
C VAL A 130 -26.34 6.97 -13.11
N ASP A 131 -27.65 7.17 -13.07
CA ASP A 131 -28.22 8.50 -12.80
C ASP A 131 -27.70 9.10 -11.48
N ILE A 132 -27.72 10.42 -11.38
CA ILE A 132 -27.14 11.19 -10.27
C ILE A 132 -27.73 10.79 -8.90
N THR A 133 -29.00 10.39 -8.86
CA THR A 133 -29.66 9.98 -7.62
C THR A 133 -29.06 8.65 -7.13
N LYS A 134 -28.85 7.71 -8.04
CA LYS A 134 -28.19 6.44 -7.72
C LYS A 134 -26.70 6.65 -7.35
N GLN A 135 -26.00 7.55 -8.05
CA GLN A 135 -24.61 7.90 -7.69
C GLN A 135 -24.53 8.34 -6.22
N ARG A 136 -25.40 9.24 -5.78
CA ARG A 136 -25.47 9.72 -4.40
C ARG A 136 -25.82 8.62 -3.40
N ASN A 137 -26.75 7.74 -3.75
CA ASN A 137 -27.13 6.61 -2.89
C ASN A 137 -26.00 5.57 -2.75
N PHE A 138 -25.26 5.29 -3.82
CA PHE A 138 -24.12 4.37 -3.79
C PHE A 138 -22.91 4.95 -3.08
N LYS A 139 -22.73 6.26 -3.09
CA LYS A 139 -21.63 6.95 -2.43
C LYS A 139 -21.43 6.48 -0.97
N ASN A 140 -22.48 6.50 -0.17
CA ASN A 140 -22.40 6.12 1.24
C ASN A 140 -21.98 4.63 1.41
N LYS A 141 -22.42 3.75 0.51
CA LYS A 141 -21.97 2.35 0.51
C LYS A 141 -20.50 2.23 0.16
N LEU A 142 -20.02 3.00 -0.82
CA LEU A 142 -18.61 3.00 -1.25
C LEU A 142 -17.69 3.55 -0.15
N ILE A 143 -18.11 4.61 0.54
CA ILE A 143 -17.40 5.15 1.71
C ILE A 143 -17.23 4.06 2.78
N ASN A 144 -18.32 3.42 3.18
CA ASN A 144 -18.30 2.38 4.20
C ASN A 144 -17.38 1.19 3.81
N VAL A 145 -17.36 0.81 2.54
CA VAL A 145 -16.46 -0.27 2.04
C VAL A 145 -15.00 0.17 2.07
N ALA A 146 -14.72 1.40 1.66
CA ALA A 146 -13.36 1.95 1.69
C ALA A 146 -12.81 2.01 3.14
N GLU A 147 -13.58 2.54 4.08
CA GLU A 147 -13.21 2.62 5.50
C GLU A 147 -13.02 1.23 6.14
N ARG A 148 -13.86 0.25 5.76
CA ARG A 148 -13.67 -1.14 6.22
C ARG A 148 -12.37 -1.73 5.70
N LYS A 149 -12.05 -1.48 4.44
CA LYS A 149 -10.79 -1.95 3.83
C LYS A 149 -9.58 -1.36 4.55
N GLU A 150 -9.58 -0.06 4.81
CA GLU A 150 -8.49 0.61 5.54
C GLU A 150 -8.31 0.01 6.95
N ARG A 151 -9.38 -0.12 7.73
CA ARG A 151 -9.34 -0.75 9.06
C ARG A 151 -8.84 -2.20 9.04
N LEU A 152 -9.23 -2.98 8.03
CA LEU A 152 -8.73 -4.35 7.88
C LEU A 152 -7.23 -4.39 7.55
N THR A 153 -6.76 -3.48 6.69
CA THR A 153 -5.34 -3.39 6.35
C THR A 153 -4.52 -3.03 7.59
N GLU A 154 -4.92 -2.01 8.34
CA GLU A 154 -4.25 -1.61 9.58
C GLU A 154 -4.25 -2.74 10.62
N SER A 155 -5.39 -3.40 10.82
CA SER A 155 -5.49 -4.54 11.73
C SER A 155 -4.55 -5.69 11.32
N ASN A 156 -4.44 -5.99 10.04
CA ASN A 156 -3.52 -7.02 9.54
C ASN A 156 -2.05 -6.66 9.79
N GLU A 157 -1.66 -5.40 9.60
CA GLU A 157 -0.30 -4.94 9.88
C GLU A 157 0.05 -5.08 11.37
N ILE A 158 -0.87 -4.68 12.25
CA ILE A 158 -0.71 -4.86 13.70
C ILE A 158 -0.56 -6.34 14.05
N GLN A 159 -1.39 -7.22 13.49
CA GLN A 159 -1.33 -8.66 13.73
C GLN A 159 0.01 -9.27 13.27
N LEU A 160 0.50 -8.87 12.10
CA LEU A 160 1.81 -9.34 11.59
C LEU A 160 2.95 -8.93 12.54
N ASN A 161 2.95 -7.71 13.03
CA ASN A 161 3.94 -7.22 13.99
C ASN A 161 3.87 -7.99 15.33
N LEU A 162 2.67 -8.26 15.83
CA LEU A 162 2.48 -9.06 17.05
C LEU A 162 2.97 -10.50 16.86
N ILE A 163 2.71 -11.12 15.74
CA ILE A 163 3.21 -12.48 15.41
C ILE A 163 4.75 -12.51 15.39
N GLN A 164 5.39 -11.50 14.80
CA GLN A 164 6.84 -11.40 14.79
C GLN A 164 7.41 -11.24 16.20
N THR A 165 6.82 -10.39 17.02
CA THR A 165 7.20 -10.17 18.42
C THR A 165 7.04 -11.44 19.23
N LEU A 166 5.91 -12.13 19.09
CA LEU A 166 5.64 -13.40 19.79
C LEU A 166 6.66 -14.46 19.39
N ARG A 167 6.99 -14.56 18.10
CA ARG A 167 8.02 -15.49 17.62
C ARG A 167 9.37 -15.23 18.26
N GLN A 168 9.79 -13.97 18.35
CA GLN A 168 11.03 -13.58 19.00
C GLN A 168 11.02 -13.94 20.50
N GLN A 169 9.90 -13.67 21.19
CA GLN A 169 9.75 -13.99 22.60
C GLN A 169 9.83 -15.51 22.86
N ILE A 170 9.16 -16.33 22.04
CA ILE A 170 9.22 -17.79 22.14
C ILE A 170 10.66 -18.29 21.95
N LEU A 171 11.38 -17.75 20.95
CA LEU A 171 12.77 -18.12 20.73
C LEU A 171 13.67 -17.73 21.91
N GLN A 172 13.46 -16.55 22.47
CA GLN A 172 14.19 -16.11 23.67
C GLN A 172 13.86 -16.99 24.87
N ASP A 173 12.60 -17.28 25.14
CA ASP A 173 12.18 -18.12 26.24
C ASP A 173 12.69 -19.58 26.10
N ALA A 174 12.77 -20.08 24.85
CA ALA A 174 13.36 -21.39 24.57
C ALA A 174 14.88 -21.40 24.85
N THR A 175 15.62 -20.39 24.36
CA THR A 175 17.08 -20.35 24.54
C THR A 175 17.50 -20.06 25.97
N THR A 176 16.70 -19.31 26.74
CA THR A 176 16.93 -19.04 28.18
C THR A 176 16.42 -20.15 29.08
N GLY A 177 15.74 -21.16 28.53
CA GLY A 177 15.15 -22.25 29.29
C GLY A 177 13.88 -21.89 30.07
N LYS A 178 13.30 -20.73 29.84
CA LYS A 178 12.10 -20.26 30.51
C LYS A 178 10.87 -21.12 30.19
N LEU A 179 10.77 -21.63 28.95
CA LEU A 179 9.69 -22.55 28.55
C LEU A 179 9.62 -23.84 29.37
N SER A 180 10.77 -24.33 29.84
CA SER A 180 10.87 -25.57 30.63
C SER A 180 11.04 -25.32 32.13
N GLU A 181 10.93 -24.08 32.60
CA GLU A 181 11.15 -23.72 34.02
C GLU A 181 10.19 -24.46 34.96
N LYS A 182 8.90 -24.49 34.63
CA LYS A 182 7.89 -25.19 35.44
C LYS A 182 8.18 -26.70 35.51
N TRP A 183 8.49 -27.30 34.37
CA TRP A 183 8.84 -28.73 34.29
C TRP A 183 10.08 -29.04 35.13
N ARG A 184 11.14 -28.20 35.09
CA ARG A 184 12.36 -28.39 35.88
C ARG A 184 12.08 -28.30 37.39
N LYS A 185 11.16 -27.41 37.82
CA LYS A 185 10.75 -27.31 39.24
C LYS A 185 10.01 -28.56 39.72
N GLU A 186 9.22 -29.18 38.85
CA GLU A 186 8.45 -30.37 39.14
C GLU A 186 9.31 -31.68 39.02
N ASN A 187 10.49 -31.62 38.38
CA ASN A 187 11.41 -32.72 38.18
C ASN A 187 12.84 -32.36 38.62
N PRO A 188 13.07 -32.16 39.94
CA PRO A 188 14.35 -31.73 40.49
C PRO A 188 15.47 -32.80 40.35
N ASP A 189 15.12 -34.09 40.18
CA ASP A 189 16.04 -35.22 40.14
C ASP A 189 16.66 -35.42 38.73
N VAL A 190 16.35 -34.54 37.77
CA VAL A 190 16.95 -34.65 36.43
C VAL A 190 18.35 -34.07 36.42
N ASP A 191 19.30 -34.80 35.88
CA ASP A 191 20.70 -34.36 35.74
C ASP A 191 20.79 -33.00 35.09
N PRO A 192 21.52 -32.00 35.68
CA PRO A 192 21.83 -30.73 35.03
C PRO A 192 22.45 -30.90 33.64
N ALA A 193 22.21 -29.94 32.76
CA ALA A 193 22.72 -29.97 31.37
C ALA A 193 24.24 -30.13 31.29
N GLU A 194 24.99 -29.63 32.26
CA GLU A 194 26.45 -29.79 32.36
C GLU A 194 26.89 -31.22 32.54
N ILE A 195 26.16 -32.00 33.38
CA ILE A 195 26.43 -33.43 33.58
C ILE A 195 26.12 -34.21 32.32
N LEU A 196 24.98 -33.92 31.65
CA LEU A 196 24.61 -34.56 30.38
C LEU A 196 25.62 -34.24 29.27
N LEU A 197 26.08 -33.00 29.17
CA LEU A 197 27.13 -32.59 28.23
C LEU A 197 28.47 -33.31 28.53
N GLY A 198 28.79 -33.48 29.79
CA GLY A 198 29.95 -34.29 30.21
C GLY A 198 29.87 -35.73 29.76
N LYS A 199 28.71 -36.38 29.98
CA LYS A 199 28.44 -37.77 29.52
C LYS A 199 28.55 -37.88 27.99
N ILE A 200 27.94 -36.91 27.24
CA ILE A 200 27.99 -36.90 25.77
C ILE A 200 29.45 -36.71 25.26
N LYS A 201 30.23 -35.84 25.88
CA LYS A 201 31.64 -35.65 25.53
C LYS A 201 32.46 -36.91 25.75
N ALA A 202 32.32 -37.56 26.90
CA ALA A 202 33.01 -38.78 27.24
C ALA A 202 32.64 -39.91 26.27
N GLU A 203 31.36 -40.08 25.93
CA GLU A 203 30.91 -41.08 24.99
C GLU A 203 31.41 -40.78 23.57
N LYS A 204 31.41 -39.54 23.11
CA LYS A 204 32.02 -39.13 21.82
C LYS A 204 33.50 -39.45 21.76
N GLU A 205 34.24 -39.17 22.81
CA GLU A 205 35.67 -39.50 22.88
C GLU A 205 35.92 -41.02 22.80
N LYS A 206 35.10 -41.81 23.51
CA LYS A 206 35.16 -43.26 23.47
C LYS A 206 34.89 -43.80 22.05
N LEU A 207 33.80 -43.33 21.42
CA LEU A 207 33.43 -43.72 20.06
C LEU A 207 34.47 -43.29 19.02
N THR A 208 35.10 -42.14 19.23
CA THR A 208 36.23 -41.68 18.38
C THR A 208 37.45 -42.55 18.51
N LYS A 209 37.80 -42.97 19.74
CA LYS A 209 38.94 -43.92 19.99
C LYS A 209 38.68 -45.30 19.40
N GLU A 210 37.40 -45.74 19.43
CA GLU A 210 36.98 -47.02 18.83
C GLU A 210 36.85 -46.96 17.29
N GLY A 211 37.12 -45.79 16.67
CA GLY A 211 37.01 -45.62 15.21
C GLY A 211 35.60 -45.57 14.67
N LYS A 212 34.58 -45.56 15.53
CA LYS A 212 33.16 -45.56 15.13
C LYS A 212 32.65 -44.22 14.63
N ILE A 213 33.26 -43.09 15.06
CA ILE A 213 32.94 -41.75 14.59
C ILE A 213 34.23 -40.98 14.25
N ARG A 214 34.13 -40.06 13.26
CA ARG A 214 35.25 -39.22 12.86
C ARG A 214 35.50 -38.10 13.89
N LYS A 215 36.79 -37.82 14.15
CA LYS A 215 37.19 -36.71 15.01
C LYS A 215 36.68 -35.38 14.42
N GLN A 216 35.90 -34.63 15.19
CA GLN A 216 35.42 -33.30 14.78
C GLN A 216 36.56 -32.29 14.71
N LYS A 217 36.60 -31.48 13.63
CA LYS A 217 37.51 -30.32 13.55
C LYS A 217 37.16 -29.32 14.64
N LYS A 218 38.15 -28.75 15.30
CA LYS A 218 37.92 -27.63 16.23
C LYS A 218 37.28 -26.46 15.47
N LEU A 219 36.20 -25.93 16.00
CA LEU A 219 35.63 -24.68 15.48
C LEU A 219 36.63 -23.54 15.70
N PRO A 220 36.73 -22.58 14.75
CA PRO A 220 37.56 -21.41 14.97
C PRO A 220 37.06 -20.63 16.20
N PRO A 221 37.96 -20.00 16.95
CA PRO A 221 37.55 -19.12 18.06
C PRO A 221 36.65 -18.01 17.54
N LYS A 222 35.60 -17.66 18.33
CA LYS A 222 34.71 -16.55 18.03
C LYS A 222 35.43 -15.22 18.16
#